data_caabeb1b601bc7deacf4fc15169f04b2
#
_entry.id   caabeb1b601bc7deacf4fc15169f04b2
#
_cell.length_a   1.000
_cell.length_b   1.000
_cell.length_c   1.000
_cell.angle_alpha   90.00
_cell.angle_beta   90.00
_cell.angle_gamma   90.00
#
_symmetry.space_group_name_H-M   'P 1'
#
loop_
_entity.id
_entity.type
_entity.pdbx_description
1 polymer ?
#
loop_
_entity_poly.entity_id
_entity_poly.type
_entity_poly.pdbx_seq_one_letter_code
_entity_poly.pdbx_strand_id
1 'polypeptide(L)'
;AVPVGAAPDATSPEGAPYVGELILDTPWAPLTFCCVSMGNPHAVCFIDDFDALPDALFPDSLDKRLATLDVDAVGAFVEAHPAFPEKTNVEFAHAGDDAIAMRVFERGCGETLACGTGACATAVAASLTGRVGRASTVRLRGGDLRIRWDDDGHVRMTGPAAQSFSGTVTIDRVR
;
A
#
# COMPACT_ATOMS: atom_id res chain seq x y z
N ALA A 1 9.55 -5.92 -6.56
CA ALA A 1 9.64 -6.29 -7.98
C ALA A 1 9.44 -5.02 -8.81
N VAL A 2 10.29 -4.77 -9.81
CA VAL A 2 10.11 -3.64 -10.72
C VAL A 2 9.00 -3.99 -11.70
N PRO A 3 7.99 -3.13 -11.92
CA PRO A 3 6.95 -3.37 -12.93
C PRO A 3 7.55 -3.59 -14.32
N VAL A 4 6.90 -4.43 -15.14
CA VAL A 4 7.37 -4.67 -16.51
C VAL A 4 7.28 -3.38 -17.33
N GLY A 5 8.38 -3.02 -18.01
CA GLY A 5 8.47 -1.81 -18.81
C GLY A 5 8.77 -0.53 -18.03
N ALA A 6 8.78 -0.57 -16.70
CA ALA A 6 9.23 0.56 -15.89
C ALA A 6 10.73 0.41 -15.59
N ALA A 7 11.50 1.47 -15.85
CA ALA A 7 12.88 1.57 -15.36
C ALA A 7 12.88 2.21 -13.98
N PRO A 8 13.80 1.83 -13.07
CA PRO A 8 13.99 2.60 -11.85
C PRO A 8 14.31 4.06 -12.18
N ASP A 9 13.58 4.97 -11.55
CA ASP A 9 13.68 6.42 -11.74
C ASP A 9 14.24 7.13 -10.51
N ALA A 10 14.45 6.38 -9.42
CA ALA A 10 14.94 6.90 -8.17
C ALA A 10 15.86 5.90 -7.45
N THR A 11 16.59 6.40 -6.44
CA THR A 11 17.50 5.60 -5.62
C THR A 11 17.20 5.86 -4.14
N SER A 12 17.03 4.78 -3.38
CA SER A 12 16.83 4.87 -1.93
C SER A 12 18.08 5.41 -1.21
N PRO A 13 17.96 5.88 0.03
CA PRO A 13 19.11 6.29 0.85
C PRO A 13 20.18 5.20 0.98
N GLU A 14 19.81 3.93 0.92
CA GLU A 14 20.72 2.78 0.97
C GLU A 14 21.33 2.44 -0.40
N GLY A 15 21.03 3.23 -1.44
CA GLY A 15 21.56 3.05 -2.79
C GLY A 15 20.82 2.02 -3.65
N ALA A 16 19.67 1.49 -3.20
CA ALA A 16 18.87 0.55 -3.97
C ALA A 16 17.96 1.29 -4.98
N PRO A 17 17.94 0.88 -6.26
CA PRO A 17 17.04 1.48 -7.25
C PRO A 17 15.58 1.08 -6.98
N TYR A 18 14.64 2.01 -7.18
CA TYR A 18 13.21 1.76 -7.09
C TYR A 18 12.43 2.57 -8.12
N VAL A 19 11.15 2.24 -8.33
CA VAL A 19 10.24 3.01 -9.19
C VAL A 19 9.42 3.92 -8.30
N GLY A 20 9.76 5.21 -8.30
CA GLY A 20 9.12 6.24 -7.51
C GLY A 20 7.82 6.73 -8.13
N GLU A 21 7.77 6.81 -9.46
CA GLU A 21 6.65 7.34 -10.22
C GLU A 21 6.28 6.43 -11.40
N LEU A 22 5.45 5.42 -11.15
CA LEU A 22 4.79 4.65 -12.19
C LEU A 22 3.44 5.26 -12.51
N ILE A 23 3.29 5.88 -13.67
CA ILE A 23 2.00 6.39 -14.15
C ILE A 23 1.30 5.27 -14.91
N LEU A 24 0.08 4.94 -14.49
CA LEU A 24 -0.80 4.00 -15.18
C LEU A 24 -2.01 4.74 -15.71
N ASP A 25 -2.28 4.56 -17.00
CA ASP A 25 -3.54 4.98 -17.59
C ASP A 25 -4.67 4.07 -17.10
N THR A 26 -5.64 4.66 -16.42
CA THR A 26 -6.82 3.94 -15.93
C THR A 26 -8.08 4.44 -16.64
N PRO A 27 -9.19 3.68 -16.60
CA PRO A 27 -10.45 4.12 -17.21
C PRO A 27 -11.00 5.45 -16.66
N TRP A 28 -10.53 5.87 -15.50
CA TRP A 28 -10.99 7.08 -14.82
C TRP A 28 -10.05 8.27 -15.02
N ALA A 29 -8.76 8.07 -14.78
CA ALA A 29 -7.70 9.06 -14.94
C ALA A 29 -6.33 8.36 -14.86
N PRO A 30 -5.24 8.98 -15.33
CA PRO A 30 -3.90 8.54 -14.99
C PRO A 30 -3.69 8.58 -13.46
N LEU A 31 -3.19 7.49 -12.90
CA LEU A 31 -2.83 7.41 -11.47
C LEU A 31 -1.35 7.11 -11.32
N THR A 32 -0.72 7.74 -10.33
CA THR A 32 0.71 7.58 -10.07
C THR A 32 0.95 6.67 -8.88
N PHE A 33 1.84 5.71 -9.04
CA PHE A 33 2.18 4.71 -8.03
C PHE A 33 3.67 4.71 -7.71
N CYS A 34 4.00 4.62 -6.43
CA CYS A 34 5.33 4.24 -5.95
C CYS A 34 5.35 2.72 -5.71
N CYS A 35 6.28 2.01 -6.37
CA CYS A 35 6.33 0.55 -6.31
C CYS A 35 7.40 0.08 -5.33
N VAL A 36 6.99 -0.66 -4.31
CA VAL A 36 7.83 -1.17 -3.23
C VAL A 36 7.66 -2.69 -3.09
N SER A 37 8.72 -3.39 -2.71
CA SER A 37 8.67 -4.83 -2.40
C SER A 37 8.96 -5.06 -0.92
N MET A 38 8.06 -5.75 -0.24
CA MET A 38 8.23 -6.27 1.13
C MET A 38 8.40 -7.80 1.13
N GLY A 39 8.98 -8.35 0.04
CA GLY A 39 8.97 -9.78 -0.28
C GLY A 39 7.79 -10.17 -1.18
N ASN A 40 6.75 -9.35 -1.21
CA ASN A 40 5.63 -9.35 -2.14
C ASN A 40 5.48 -7.95 -2.76
N PRO A 41 4.88 -7.82 -3.96
CA PRO A 41 4.77 -6.54 -4.65
C PRO A 41 3.68 -5.66 -4.07
N HIS A 42 3.95 -4.35 -3.99
CA HIS A 42 3.03 -3.30 -3.58
C HIS A 42 3.12 -2.12 -4.53
N ALA A 43 1.97 -1.58 -4.92
CA ALA A 43 1.81 -0.35 -5.69
C ALA A 43 1.05 0.67 -4.86
N VAL A 44 1.73 1.70 -4.37
CA VAL A 44 1.19 2.70 -3.46
C VAL A 44 0.83 3.97 -4.21
N CYS A 45 -0.45 4.33 -4.24
CA CYS A 45 -0.98 5.57 -4.78
C CYS A 45 -1.23 6.56 -3.64
N PHE A 46 -0.49 7.66 -3.62
CA PHE A 46 -0.76 8.75 -2.68
C PHE A 46 -1.75 9.74 -3.29
N ILE A 47 -2.81 10.04 -2.54
CA ILE A 47 -3.84 11.00 -2.91
C ILE A 47 -3.73 12.20 -1.98
N ASP A 48 -3.25 13.31 -2.51
CA ASP A 48 -3.06 14.56 -1.74
C ASP A 48 -4.30 15.44 -1.81
N ASP A 49 -5.02 15.41 -2.96
CA ASP A 49 -6.24 16.18 -3.21
C ASP A 49 -7.32 15.26 -3.79
N PHE A 50 -8.33 14.95 -2.99
CA PHE A 50 -9.45 14.11 -3.40
C PHE A 50 -10.39 14.84 -4.37
N ASP A 51 -10.51 16.17 -4.28
CA ASP A 51 -11.38 16.95 -5.16
C ASP A 51 -10.87 16.98 -6.60
N ALA A 52 -9.56 16.85 -6.79
CA ALA A 52 -8.94 16.74 -8.10
C ALA A 52 -9.21 15.40 -8.81
N LEU A 53 -9.65 14.37 -8.08
CA LEU A 53 -9.97 13.08 -8.66
C LEU A 53 -11.33 13.10 -9.38
N PRO A 54 -11.51 12.28 -10.46
CA PRO A 54 -12.79 12.15 -11.15
C PRO A 54 -13.93 11.67 -10.23
N ASP A 55 -15.12 12.21 -10.42
CA ASP A 55 -16.33 11.83 -9.68
C ASP A 55 -16.63 10.33 -9.76
N ALA A 56 -16.33 9.71 -10.91
CA ALA A 56 -16.57 8.30 -11.15
C ALA A 56 -15.74 7.34 -10.28
N LEU A 57 -14.78 7.86 -9.51
CA LEU A 57 -14.03 7.10 -8.50
C LEU A 57 -14.75 7.02 -7.14
N PHE A 58 -15.88 7.69 -7.01
CA PHE A 58 -16.62 7.78 -5.75
C PHE A 58 -18.11 7.46 -5.99
N PRO A 59 -18.75 6.62 -5.13
CA PRO A 59 -20.18 6.37 -5.18
C PRO A 59 -21.02 7.65 -5.00
N ASP A 60 -20.51 8.62 -4.21
CA ASP A 60 -21.06 9.94 -4.04
C ASP A 60 -19.99 10.99 -4.35
N SER A 61 -20.18 11.73 -5.44
CA SER A 61 -19.24 12.77 -5.89
C SER A 61 -19.18 13.99 -4.97
N LEU A 62 -20.13 14.13 -4.05
CA LEU A 62 -20.15 15.20 -3.04
C LEU A 62 -19.38 14.81 -1.76
N ASP A 63 -18.96 13.56 -1.64
CA ASP A 63 -18.17 13.06 -0.49
C ASP A 63 -16.91 12.36 -0.98
N LYS A 64 -15.95 13.13 -1.47
CA LYS A 64 -14.66 12.64 -1.98
C LYS A 64 -13.63 12.58 -0.87
N ARG A 65 -13.31 11.38 -0.41
CA ARG A 65 -12.29 11.11 0.60
C ARG A 65 -11.80 9.68 0.50
N LEU A 66 -10.71 9.35 1.17
CA LEU A 66 -10.16 8.00 1.14
C LEU A 66 -11.20 6.94 1.55
N ALA A 67 -12.06 7.24 2.53
CA ALA A 67 -13.08 6.31 3.02
C ALA A 67 -14.15 5.96 1.99
N THR A 68 -14.41 6.85 1.03
CA THR A 68 -15.46 6.71 0.00
C THR A 68 -14.91 6.37 -1.38
N LEU A 69 -13.59 6.30 -1.55
CA LEU A 69 -12.96 5.85 -2.81
C LEU A 69 -13.44 4.42 -3.16
N ASP A 70 -13.77 4.17 -4.41
CA ASP A 70 -14.09 2.83 -4.92
C ASP A 70 -12.81 2.00 -5.09
N VAL A 71 -12.29 1.52 -3.94
CA VAL A 71 -11.05 0.73 -3.88
C VAL A 71 -11.19 -0.60 -4.62
N ASP A 72 -12.39 -1.19 -4.62
CA ASP A 72 -12.60 -2.48 -5.30
C ASP A 72 -12.49 -2.32 -6.82
N ALA A 73 -13.11 -1.31 -7.41
CA ALA A 73 -13.03 -1.09 -8.86
C ALA A 73 -11.60 -0.72 -9.30
N VAL A 74 -10.97 0.26 -8.64
CA VAL A 74 -9.63 0.74 -9.02
C VAL A 74 -8.57 -0.30 -8.70
N GLY A 75 -8.66 -0.92 -7.53
CA GLY A 75 -7.70 -1.93 -7.08
C GLY A 75 -7.70 -3.16 -7.99
N ALA A 76 -8.89 -3.67 -8.37
CA ALA A 76 -9.00 -4.80 -9.29
C ALA A 76 -8.41 -4.48 -10.68
N PHE A 77 -8.62 -3.26 -11.19
CA PHE A 77 -8.03 -2.83 -12.45
C PHE A 77 -6.49 -2.79 -12.37
N VAL A 78 -5.95 -2.16 -11.32
CA VAL A 78 -4.50 -2.02 -11.15
C VAL A 78 -3.84 -3.37 -10.86
N GLU A 79 -4.45 -4.22 -10.01
CA GLU A 79 -3.96 -5.57 -9.73
C GLU A 79 -3.75 -6.37 -11.01
N ALA A 80 -4.69 -6.28 -11.96
CA ALA A 80 -4.68 -7.03 -13.20
C ALA A 80 -3.93 -6.31 -14.35
N HIS A 81 -3.38 -5.13 -14.11
CA HIS A 81 -2.72 -4.33 -15.14
C HIS A 81 -1.49 -5.05 -15.70
N PRO A 82 -1.23 -5.00 -17.03
CA PRO A 82 -0.08 -5.67 -17.66
C PRO A 82 1.30 -5.29 -17.08
N ALA A 83 1.43 -4.12 -16.46
CA ALA A 83 2.64 -3.73 -15.74
C ALA A 83 2.98 -4.65 -14.56
N PHE A 84 2.00 -5.41 -14.06
CA PHE A 84 2.16 -6.33 -12.93
C PHE A 84 1.80 -7.78 -13.35
N PRO A 85 2.67 -8.49 -14.10
CA PRO A 85 2.35 -9.81 -14.64
C PRO A 85 2.09 -10.87 -13.55
N GLU A 86 2.65 -10.70 -12.36
CA GLU A 86 2.40 -11.54 -11.19
C GLU A 86 1.34 -10.94 -10.25
N LYS A 87 0.61 -9.91 -10.74
CA LYS A 87 -0.30 -9.08 -9.95
C LYS A 87 0.42 -8.32 -8.83
N THR A 88 -0.28 -7.45 -8.14
CA THR A 88 0.25 -6.63 -7.04
C THR A 88 -0.82 -6.36 -5.98
N ASN A 89 -0.39 -6.07 -4.75
CA ASN A 89 -1.25 -5.40 -3.79
C ASN A 89 -1.29 -3.91 -4.17
N VAL A 90 -2.42 -3.28 -3.97
CA VAL A 90 -2.65 -1.87 -4.35
C VAL A 90 -3.07 -1.11 -3.12
N GLU A 91 -2.28 -0.14 -2.73
CA GLU A 91 -2.55 0.72 -1.58
C GLU A 91 -2.94 2.11 -2.05
N PHE A 92 -4.02 2.64 -1.49
CA PHE A 92 -4.44 4.04 -1.62
C PHE A 92 -4.21 4.72 -0.29
N ALA A 93 -3.41 5.78 -0.28
CA ALA A 93 -2.95 6.40 0.94
C ALA A 93 -3.05 7.93 0.90
N HIS A 94 -3.29 8.53 2.06
CA HIS A 94 -3.23 9.95 2.28
C HIS A 94 -2.33 10.23 3.48
N ALA A 95 -1.26 10.98 3.26
CA ALA A 95 -0.32 11.37 4.32
C ALA A 95 -0.85 12.64 5.01
N GLY A 96 -1.46 12.47 6.17
CA GLY A 96 -1.85 13.56 7.05
C GLY A 96 -0.77 13.92 8.08
N ASP A 97 -1.03 14.94 8.90
CA ASP A 97 -0.07 15.48 9.87
C ASP A 97 0.33 14.43 10.95
N ASP A 98 -0.62 13.62 11.42
CA ASP A 98 -0.41 12.68 12.54
C ASP A 98 -0.17 11.24 12.07
N ALA A 99 -0.71 10.84 10.93
CA ALA A 99 -0.67 9.48 10.44
C ALA A 99 -0.93 9.39 8.94
N ILE A 100 -0.52 8.29 8.33
CA ILE A 100 -0.87 7.93 6.97
C ILE A 100 -2.16 7.11 7.03
N ALA A 101 -3.27 7.65 6.51
CA ALA A 101 -4.47 6.86 6.31
C ALA A 101 -4.31 5.98 5.07
N MET A 102 -4.72 4.70 5.14
CA MET A 102 -4.54 3.74 4.07
C MET A 102 -5.74 2.80 3.92
N ARG A 103 -6.08 2.52 2.65
CA ARG A 103 -6.93 1.39 2.25
C ARG A 103 -6.16 0.52 1.28
N VAL A 104 -6.43 -0.79 1.27
CA VAL A 104 -5.68 -1.76 0.48
C VAL A 104 -6.59 -2.73 -0.24
N PHE A 105 -6.29 -2.97 -1.52
CA PHE A 105 -6.80 -4.08 -2.31
C PHE A 105 -5.70 -5.14 -2.38
N GLU A 106 -5.87 -6.24 -1.67
CA GLU A 106 -4.88 -7.30 -1.61
C GLU A 106 -4.94 -8.22 -2.81
N ARG A 107 -3.78 -8.58 -3.30
CA ARG A 107 -3.57 -9.47 -4.44
C ARG A 107 -4.32 -10.79 -4.27
N GLY A 108 -5.33 -11.03 -5.11
CA GLY A 108 -6.16 -12.23 -5.11
C GLY A 108 -7.26 -12.27 -4.05
N CYS A 109 -7.41 -11.21 -3.22
CA CYS A 109 -8.38 -11.21 -2.13
C CYS A 109 -9.43 -10.10 -2.24
N GLY A 110 -9.11 -8.96 -2.88
CA GLY A 110 -9.95 -7.77 -2.86
C GLY A 110 -9.63 -6.83 -1.70
N GLU A 111 -10.52 -5.86 -1.42
CA GLU A 111 -10.32 -4.95 -0.30
C GLU A 111 -10.39 -5.69 1.04
N THR A 112 -9.38 -5.46 1.88
CA THR A 112 -9.31 -6.02 3.24
C THR A 112 -9.25 -4.92 4.30
N LEU A 113 -9.47 -5.30 5.56
CA LEU A 113 -9.43 -4.33 6.68
C LEU A 113 -8.01 -3.95 7.08
N ALA A 114 -7.03 -4.82 6.81
CA ALA A 114 -5.65 -4.60 7.19
C ALA A 114 -4.70 -5.50 6.37
N CYS A 115 -3.57 -4.93 5.97
CA CYS A 115 -2.45 -5.65 5.34
C CYS A 115 -1.15 -5.18 5.98
N GLY A 116 -0.48 -6.04 6.74
CA GLY A 116 0.75 -5.66 7.45
C GLY A 116 1.89 -5.28 6.51
N THR A 117 2.12 -6.05 5.44
CA THR A 117 3.14 -5.75 4.43
C THR A 117 2.77 -4.51 3.62
N GLY A 118 1.47 -4.29 3.34
CA GLY A 118 0.97 -3.07 2.70
C GLY A 118 1.21 -1.82 3.55
N ALA A 119 1.01 -1.91 4.88
CA ALA A 119 1.33 -0.81 5.78
C ALA A 119 2.83 -0.50 5.80
N CYS A 120 3.68 -1.54 5.81
CA CYS A 120 5.13 -1.37 5.72
C CYS A 120 5.54 -0.72 4.38
N ALA A 121 4.99 -1.21 3.26
CA ALA A 121 5.25 -0.66 1.93
C ALA A 121 4.82 0.81 1.82
N THR A 122 3.63 1.13 2.34
CA THR A 122 3.10 2.51 2.35
C THR A 122 3.97 3.46 3.17
N ALA A 123 4.43 3.05 4.36
CA ALA A 123 5.31 3.88 5.18
C ALA A 123 6.68 4.09 4.51
N VAL A 124 7.26 3.04 3.91
CA VAL A 124 8.51 3.14 3.16
C VAL A 124 8.34 4.04 1.94
N ALA A 125 7.29 3.85 1.13
CA ALA A 125 6.98 4.69 -0.02
C ALA A 125 6.79 6.17 0.38
N ALA A 126 6.07 6.44 1.48
CA ALA A 126 5.88 7.79 2.00
C ALA A 126 7.20 8.45 2.44
N SER A 127 8.10 7.67 3.05
CA SER A 127 9.44 8.14 3.42
C SER A 127 10.31 8.41 2.19
N LEU A 128 10.31 7.52 1.21
CA LEU A 128 11.06 7.67 -0.05
C LEU A 128 10.61 8.89 -0.87
N THR A 129 9.31 9.18 -0.85
CA THR A 129 8.71 10.34 -1.54
C THR A 129 8.71 11.62 -0.70
N GLY A 130 9.36 11.60 0.47
CA GLY A 130 9.53 12.79 1.32
C GLY A 130 8.27 13.27 2.04
N ARG A 131 7.22 12.44 2.10
CA ARG A 131 5.93 12.78 2.74
C ARG A 131 5.99 12.66 4.26
N VAL A 132 6.76 11.70 4.76
CA VAL A 132 6.98 11.45 6.19
C VAL A 132 8.43 11.09 6.46
N GLY A 133 8.83 11.08 7.74
CA GLY A 133 10.12 10.52 8.16
C GLY A 133 10.13 8.99 8.16
N ARG A 134 11.23 8.39 8.64
CA ARG A 134 11.41 6.93 8.71
C ARG A 134 10.55 6.24 9.78
N ALA A 135 9.80 6.98 10.58
CA ALA A 135 8.86 6.44 11.55
C ALA A 135 7.51 7.13 11.39
N SER A 136 6.47 6.35 11.23
CA SER A 136 5.11 6.85 11.04
C SER A 136 4.08 5.86 11.59
N THR A 137 2.87 6.36 11.81
CA THR A 137 1.69 5.51 12.07
C THR A 137 0.91 5.36 10.77
N VAL A 138 0.58 4.14 10.42
CA VAL A 138 -0.32 3.82 9.30
C VAL A 138 -1.66 3.42 9.89
N ARG A 139 -2.70 4.16 9.53
CA ARG A 139 -4.08 3.96 9.98
C ARG A 139 -4.85 3.20 8.92
N LEU A 140 -5.21 1.96 9.24
CA LEU A 140 -6.02 1.09 8.40
C LEU A 140 -7.45 1.00 8.96
N ARG A 141 -8.37 0.44 8.18
CA ARG A 141 -9.75 0.17 8.66
C ARG A 141 -9.78 -0.77 9.86
N GLY A 142 -8.83 -1.71 9.95
CA GLY A 142 -8.69 -2.68 11.04
C GLY A 142 -7.92 -2.18 12.26
N GLY A 143 -7.32 -0.99 12.22
CA GLY A 143 -6.56 -0.41 13.33
C GLY A 143 -5.24 0.22 12.89
N ASP A 144 -4.54 0.78 13.86
CA ASP A 144 -3.30 1.51 13.62
C ASP A 144 -2.07 0.60 13.79
N LEU A 145 -1.10 0.76 12.88
CA LEU A 145 0.20 0.12 12.94
C LEU A 145 1.30 1.18 12.99
N ARG A 146 2.25 1.03 13.89
CA ARG A 146 3.45 1.87 13.93
C ARG A 146 4.54 1.21 13.11
N ILE A 147 5.03 1.92 12.11
CA ILE A 147 6.07 1.45 11.21
C ILE A 147 7.33 2.28 11.43
N ARG A 148 8.47 1.62 11.48
CA ARG A 148 9.79 2.26 11.54
C ARG A 148 10.74 1.58 10.57
N TRP A 149 11.32 2.37 9.70
CA TRP A 149 12.37 1.93 8.78
C TRP A 149 13.72 2.32 9.38
N ASP A 150 14.42 1.32 9.92
CA ASP A 150 15.70 1.50 10.62
C ASP A 150 16.84 1.80 9.63
N ASP A 151 17.94 2.38 10.14
CA ASP A 151 19.13 2.71 9.34
C ASP A 151 19.86 1.49 8.80
N ASP A 152 19.62 0.32 9.38
CA ASP A 152 20.13 -0.98 8.90
C ASP A 152 19.29 -1.57 7.74
N GLY A 153 18.28 -0.84 7.27
CA GLY A 153 17.39 -1.24 6.18
C GLY A 153 16.20 -2.11 6.61
N HIS A 154 16.11 -2.51 7.88
CA HIS A 154 14.97 -3.30 8.37
C HIS A 154 13.74 -2.43 8.59
N VAL A 155 12.58 -2.95 8.20
CA VAL A 155 11.29 -2.36 8.50
C VAL A 155 10.67 -3.07 9.69
N ARG A 156 10.41 -2.34 10.77
CA ARG A 156 9.77 -2.84 11.98
C ARG A 156 8.32 -2.38 12.05
N MET A 157 7.45 -3.34 12.31
CA MET A 157 6.01 -3.10 12.49
C MET A 157 5.62 -3.43 13.94
N THR A 158 4.86 -2.54 14.56
CA THR A 158 4.29 -2.71 15.90
C THR A 158 2.79 -2.46 15.83
N GLY A 159 2.00 -3.40 16.35
CA GLY A 159 0.55 -3.30 16.40
C GLY A 159 -0.02 -3.98 17.65
N PRO A 160 -1.32 -3.85 17.91
CA PRO A 160 -1.99 -4.54 19.01
C PRO A 160 -2.02 -6.06 18.75
N ALA A 161 -2.00 -6.82 19.82
CA ALA A 161 -2.19 -8.27 19.78
C ALA A 161 -3.08 -8.70 20.93
N ALA A 162 -4.07 -9.55 20.64
CA ALA A 162 -4.95 -10.13 21.64
C ALA A 162 -5.05 -11.64 21.46
N GLN A 163 -4.99 -12.39 22.56
CA GLN A 163 -5.20 -13.83 22.54
C GLN A 163 -6.70 -14.12 22.42
N SER A 164 -7.11 -14.73 21.31
CA SER A 164 -8.51 -15.11 21.08
C SER A 164 -8.88 -16.42 21.78
N PHE A 165 -7.96 -17.41 21.76
CA PHE A 165 -8.13 -18.70 22.43
C PHE A 165 -6.76 -19.38 22.63
N SER A 166 -6.75 -20.45 23.43
CA SER A 166 -5.63 -21.39 23.53
C SER A 166 -6.12 -22.81 23.30
N GLY A 167 -5.31 -23.66 22.72
CA GLY A 167 -5.65 -25.06 22.45
C GLY A 167 -4.39 -25.89 22.19
N THR A 168 -4.59 -27.22 22.10
CA THR A 168 -3.56 -28.19 21.72
C THR A 168 -3.93 -28.85 20.40
N VAL A 169 -2.92 -29.09 19.56
CA VAL A 169 -3.05 -29.85 18.32
C VAL A 169 -2.05 -31.00 18.33
N THR A 170 -2.50 -32.18 17.96
CA THR A 170 -1.61 -33.32 17.72
C THR A 170 -1.12 -33.27 16.29
N ILE A 171 0.20 -33.23 16.11
CA ILE A 171 0.82 -33.27 14.80
C ILE A 171 1.41 -34.66 14.59
N ASP A 172 0.88 -35.43 13.63
CA ASP A 172 1.48 -36.69 13.22
C ASP A 172 2.79 -36.40 12.50
N ARG A 173 3.83 -37.18 12.82
CA ARG A 173 5.10 -37.04 12.09
C ARG A 173 4.88 -37.36 10.63
N VAL A 174 5.08 -36.38 9.77
CA VAL A 174 5.25 -36.62 8.33
C VAL A 174 6.48 -37.48 8.15
N ARG A 175 6.30 -38.70 7.61
CA ARG A 175 7.40 -39.63 7.28
C ARG A 175 8.05 -39.22 5.96
#